data_eb5d3f84592e5fbf88718a8f0191f29e
#
_entry.id   eb5d3f84592e5fbf88718a8f0191f29e
#
_cell.length_a   1.000
_cell.length_b   1.000
_cell.length_c   1.000
_cell.angle_alpha   90.00
_cell.angle_beta   90.00
_cell.angle_gamma   90.00
#
_symmetry.space_group_name_H-M   'P 1'
#
loop_
_entity.id
_entity.type
_entity.pdbx_description
1 polymer ?
#
loop_
_entity_poly.entity_id
_entity_poly.type
_entity_poly.pdbx_seq_one_letter_code
_entity_poly.pdbx_strand_id
1 'polypeptide(L)'
;MKRILLILCIFLFVITGCTKSDSVKFKKEYEEFNGKKSSMGEEYIPLDIDKDNYIKYSGIDEVIDIINNGTGVIYFGYPECLKCRNVVDVLLDVSDSTSVDTIYYLNVKNIRDRYSLDENGNITTEVETSKEYRELLDVLDSVLDDYILKDSNGNDISVGEKRLYVPLVVFVKNGKIVGSHAGTVSTHIDGNLSEEEREELYDIYKKNIDDIYKGNYCDKESEC
;
A
#
# COMPACT_ATOMS: atom_id res chain seq x y z
N MET A 1 -33.24 7.49 33.55
CA MET A 1 -33.25 6.78 32.28
C MET A 1 -33.05 7.70 31.07
N LYS A 2 -33.71 8.86 30.95
CA LYS A 2 -33.53 9.79 29.80
C LYS A 2 -32.09 10.34 29.61
N ARG A 3 -31.33 10.55 30.70
CA ARG A 3 -29.96 11.10 30.65
C ARG A 3 -28.92 10.06 30.18
N ILE A 4 -29.12 8.79 30.44
CA ILE A 4 -28.24 7.69 30.01
C ILE A 4 -28.42 7.44 28.53
N LEU A 5 -29.64 7.56 27.98
CA LEU A 5 -29.90 7.41 26.54
C LEU A 5 -29.25 8.52 25.71
N LEU A 6 -29.16 9.75 26.27
CA LEU A 6 -28.50 10.88 25.58
C LEU A 6 -26.99 10.70 25.49
N ILE A 7 -26.35 10.10 26.50
CA ILE A 7 -24.91 9.82 26.52
C ILE A 7 -24.58 8.66 25.54
N LEU A 8 -25.46 7.66 25.42
CA LEU A 8 -25.26 6.56 24.47
C LEU A 8 -25.40 7.02 23.03
N CYS A 9 -26.28 7.98 22.72
CA CYS A 9 -26.39 8.57 21.38
C CYS A 9 -25.18 9.43 20.99
N ILE A 10 -24.53 10.09 21.96
CA ILE A 10 -23.32 10.90 21.70
C ILE A 10 -22.11 9.99 21.38
N PHE A 11 -22.03 8.79 22.00
CA PHE A 11 -20.94 7.86 21.74
C PHE A 11 -21.02 7.16 20.38
N LEU A 12 -22.22 7.05 19.79
CA LEU A 12 -22.41 6.45 18.46
C LEU A 12 -22.04 7.39 17.29
N PHE A 13 -21.95 8.71 17.54
CA PHE A 13 -21.60 9.69 16.50
C PHE A 13 -20.10 9.92 16.30
N VAL A 14 -19.23 9.38 17.17
CA VAL A 14 -17.77 9.61 17.10
C VAL A 14 -17.06 8.65 16.14
N ILE A 15 -17.71 7.56 15.69
CA ILE A 15 -17.06 6.50 14.91
C ILE A 15 -17.12 6.74 13.38
N THR A 16 -17.95 7.65 12.88
CA THR A 16 -18.14 7.87 11.44
C THR A 16 -17.31 9.02 10.85
N GLY A 17 -16.47 9.69 11.65
CA GLY A 17 -15.74 10.89 11.23
C GLY A 17 -14.33 10.65 10.66
N CYS A 18 -13.76 9.44 10.79
CA CYS A 18 -12.35 9.22 10.52
C CYS A 18 -12.04 8.97 9.04
N THR A 19 -12.89 8.25 8.31
CA THR A 19 -12.63 7.85 6.93
C THR A 19 -12.63 9.00 5.92
N LYS A 20 -13.54 9.98 6.08
CA LYS A 20 -13.56 11.16 5.18
C LYS A 20 -12.36 12.09 5.34
N SER A 21 -11.71 12.09 6.51
CA SER A 21 -10.50 12.88 6.72
C SER A 21 -9.29 12.22 6.07
N ASP A 22 -9.22 10.88 6.05
CA ASP A 22 -8.11 10.12 5.50
C ASP A 22 -8.08 10.19 3.97
N SER A 23 -9.22 10.02 3.31
CA SER A 23 -9.33 10.14 1.85
C SER A 23 -8.97 11.53 1.35
N VAL A 24 -9.44 12.58 2.02
CA VAL A 24 -9.09 13.98 1.71
C VAL A 24 -7.61 14.26 1.97
N LYS A 25 -7.05 13.74 3.05
CA LYS A 25 -5.62 13.86 3.37
C LYS A 25 -4.77 13.18 2.30
N PHE A 26 -5.11 11.96 1.91
CA PHE A 26 -4.41 11.19 0.87
C PHE A 26 -4.42 11.93 -0.47
N LYS A 27 -5.60 12.37 -0.94
CA LYS A 27 -5.72 13.22 -2.13
C LYS A 27 -4.75 14.39 -2.08
N LYS A 28 -4.80 15.17 -1.01
CA LYS A 28 -3.96 16.36 -0.85
C LYS A 28 -2.47 16.03 -0.89
N GLU A 29 -2.02 14.99 -0.17
CA GLU A 29 -0.61 14.61 -0.10
C GLU A 29 -0.08 14.13 -1.46
N TYR A 30 -0.87 13.33 -2.19
CA TYR A 30 -0.45 12.85 -3.51
C TYR A 30 -0.50 13.94 -4.57
N GLU A 31 -1.58 14.73 -4.62
CA GLU A 31 -1.74 15.79 -5.61
C GLU A 31 -0.81 16.99 -5.38
N GLU A 32 -0.26 17.15 -4.17
CA GLU A 32 0.75 18.18 -3.90
C GLU A 32 1.96 18.08 -4.84
N PHE A 33 2.24 16.89 -5.38
CA PHE A 33 3.36 16.65 -6.30
C PHE A 33 3.00 16.84 -7.78
N ASN A 34 1.76 17.11 -8.12
CA ASN A 34 1.35 17.43 -9.49
C ASN A 34 2.11 18.65 -10.00
N GLY A 35 2.71 18.54 -11.20
CA GLY A 35 3.50 19.61 -11.82
C GLY A 35 4.88 19.86 -11.17
N LYS A 36 5.30 19.02 -10.22
CA LYS A 36 6.64 19.07 -9.62
C LYS A 36 7.56 18.02 -10.26
N LYS A 37 8.86 18.11 -9.94
CA LYS A 37 9.89 17.16 -10.36
C LYS A 37 10.55 16.51 -9.14
N SER A 38 10.97 15.27 -9.33
CA SER A 38 11.78 14.53 -8.35
C SER A 38 13.18 15.15 -8.21
N SER A 39 13.94 14.71 -7.21
CA SER A 39 15.35 15.11 -7.05
C SER A 39 16.24 14.67 -8.23
N MET A 40 15.80 13.72 -9.03
CA MET A 40 16.47 13.24 -10.26
C MET A 40 16.02 14.00 -11.51
N GLY A 41 15.09 14.96 -11.38
CA GLY A 41 14.58 15.77 -12.49
C GLY A 41 13.39 15.16 -13.23
N GLU A 42 12.93 13.99 -12.86
CA GLU A 42 11.77 13.32 -13.46
C GLU A 42 10.48 14.01 -13.01
N GLU A 43 9.54 14.18 -13.93
CA GLU A 43 8.23 14.76 -13.62
C GLU A 43 7.37 13.77 -12.86
N TYR A 44 6.70 14.23 -11.79
CA TYR A 44 5.69 13.43 -11.13
C TYR A 44 4.46 13.30 -12.01
N ILE A 45 3.97 12.05 -12.15
CA ILE A 45 2.73 11.73 -12.83
C ILE A 45 1.59 12.49 -12.13
N PRO A 46 0.83 13.35 -12.86
CA PRO A 46 -0.29 14.03 -12.26
C PRO A 46 -1.41 13.06 -11.89
N LEU A 47 -2.00 13.25 -10.73
CA LEU A 47 -3.14 12.47 -10.23
C LEU A 47 -4.34 13.40 -10.03
N ASP A 48 -5.54 12.88 -10.29
CA ASP A 48 -6.82 13.49 -9.92
C ASP A 48 -7.61 12.48 -9.09
N ILE A 49 -7.37 12.51 -7.78
CA ILE A 49 -7.90 11.54 -6.82
C ILE A 49 -9.26 12.03 -6.30
N ASP A 50 -10.29 11.18 -6.32
CA ASP A 50 -11.57 11.55 -5.69
C ASP A 50 -11.38 11.77 -4.17
N LYS A 51 -12.01 12.81 -3.65
CA LYS A 51 -12.02 13.11 -2.21
C LYS A 51 -12.73 12.06 -1.37
N ASP A 52 -13.61 11.29 -1.96
CA ASP A 52 -14.37 10.20 -1.33
C ASP A 52 -13.78 8.81 -1.69
N ASN A 53 -12.44 8.73 -1.87
CA ASN A 53 -11.72 7.48 -2.16
C ASN A 53 -11.69 6.50 -0.96
N TYR A 54 -11.21 5.29 -1.20
CA TYR A 54 -11.25 4.15 -0.29
C TYR A 54 -10.10 4.09 0.72
N ILE A 55 -9.20 5.07 0.73
CA ILE A 55 -7.98 5.04 1.54
C ILE A 55 -8.29 5.33 3.02
N LYS A 56 -7.74 4.45 3.88
CA LYS A 56 -7.65 4.63 5.33
C LYS A 56 -6.18 4.57 5.74
N TYR A 57 -5.69 5.62 6.42
CA TYR A 57 -4.34 5.58 7.00
C TYR A 57 -4.27 4.57 8.13
N SER A 58 -3.24 3.74 8.12
CA SER A 58 -3.03 2.68 9.11
C SER A 58 -1.63 2.75 9.68
N GLY A 59 -1.51 2.41 10.96
CA GLY A 59 -0.23 2.19 11.62
C GLY A 59 0.30 0.78 11.38
N ILE A 60 1.55 0.52 11.79
CA ILE A 60 2.20 -0.79 11.66
C ILE A 60 1.38 -1.85 12.39
N ASP A 61 0.97 -1.58 13.64
CA ASP A 61 0.23 -2.55 14.48
C ASP A 61 -1.10 -2.96 13.84
N GLU A 62 -1.84 -1.99 13.27
CA GLU A 62 -3.11 -2.27 12.58
C GLU A 62 -2.87 -3.12 11.33
N VAL A 63 -1.83 -2.83 10.56
CA VAL A 63 -1.46 -3.60 9.36
C VAL A 63 -1.09 -5.04 9.75
N ILE A 64 -0.30 -5.23 10.79
CA ILE A 64 0.06 -6.56 11.32
C ILE A 64 -1.20 -7.32 11.78
N ASP A 65 -2.13 -6.64 12.46
CA ASP A 65 -3.38 -7.26 12.90
C ASP A 65 -4.24 -7.71 11.70
N ILE A 66 -4.35 -6.89 10.66
CA ILE A 66 -5.06 -7.26 9.43
C ILE A 66 -4.41 -8.47 8.76
N ILE A 67 -3.07 -8.50 8.65
CA ILE A 67 -2.35 -9.62 8.04
C ILE A 67 -2.59 -10.93 8.82
N ASN A 68 -2.64 -10.86 10.15
CA ASN A 68 -2.76 -12.06 11.00
C ASN A 68 -4.21 -12.49 11.27
N ASN A 69 -5.17 -11.57 11.23
CA ASN A 69 -6.52 -11.83 11.72
C ASN A 69 -7.64 -11.32 10.79
N GLY A 70 -7.32 -10.42 9.86
CA GLY A 70 -8.28 -9.67 9.06
C GLY A 70 -8.52 -10.19 7.65
N THR A 71 -9.25 -9.39 6.91
CA THR A 71 -9.46 -9.49 5.45
C THR A 71 -9.43 -8.07 4.89
N GLY A 72 -8.68 -7.85 3.81
CA GLY A 72 -8.62 -6.52 3.18
C GLY A 72 -7.47 -6.35 2.22
N VAL A 73 -7.39 -5.16 1.64
CA VAL A 73 -6.33 -4.71 0.74
C VAL A 73 -5.42 -3.76 1.50
N ILE A 74 -4.11 -4.03 1.50
CA ILE A 74 -3.10 -3.19 2.15
C ILE A 74 -2.19 -2.61 1.09
N TYR A 75 -2.01 -1.29 1.11
CA TYR A 75 -1.12 -0.58 0.21
C TYR A 75 0.04 0.07 0.96
N PHE A 76 1.26 -0.26 0.56
CA PHE A 76 2.51 0.32 1.03
C PHE A 76 3.11 1.23 -0.04
N GLY A 77 3.33 2.48 0.28
CA GLY A 77 3.86 3.47 -0.66
C GLY A 77 4.08 4.83 -0.02
N TYR A 78 4.35 5.84 -0.83
CA TYR A 78 4.41 7.24 -0.42
C TYR A 78 4.29 8.18 -1.63
N PRO A 79 3.88 9.45 -1.44
CA PRO A 79 3.53 10.35 -2.55
C PRO A 79 4.67 10.69 -3.51
N GLU A 80 5.93 10.73 -3.04
CA GLU A 80 7.11 11.07 -3.85
C GLU A 80 7.69 9.88 -4.63
N CYS A 81 7.11 8.70 -4.48
CA CYS A 81 7.52 7.52 -5.22
C CYS A 81 6.85 7.51 -6.60
N LEU A 82 7.62 7.64 -7.68
CA LEU A 82 7.11 7.71 -9.05
C LEU A 82 6.25 6.49 -9.43
N LYS A 83 6.74 5.27 -9.15
CA LYS A 83 5.98 4.04 -9.40
C LYS A 83 4.74 3.92 -8.53
N CYS A 84 4.77 4.45 -7.29
CA CYS A 84 3.62 4.46 -6.39
C CYS A 84 2.45 5.26 -6.99
N ARG A 85 2.74 6.33 -7.71
CA ARG A 85 1.72 7.17 -8.35
C ARG A 85 0.97 6.42 -9.45
N ASN A 86 1.68 5.64 -10.28
CA ASN A 86 1.06 4.74 -11.25
C ASN A 86 0.14 3.71 -10.59
N VAL A 87 0.61 3.11 -9.51
CA VAL A 87 -0.15 2.07 -8.77
C VAL A 87 -1.41 2.63 -8.12
N VAL A 88 -1.31 3.80 -7.47
CA VAL A 88 -2.45 4.43 -6.78
C VAL A 88 -3.61 4.69 -7.74
N ASP A 89 -3.31 5.24 -8.91
CA ASP A 89 -4.32 5.56 -9.92
C ASP A 89 -5.11 4.31 -10.34
N VAL A 90 -4.41 3.22 -10.66
CA VAL A 90 -5.05 1.95 -11.04
C VAL A 90 -5.76 1.29 -9.86
N LEU A 91 -5.18 1.31 -8.66
CA LEU A 91 -5.76 0.67 -7.49
C LEU A 91 -7.09 1.31 -7.08
N LEU A 92 -7.19 2.64 -7.18
CA LEU A 92 -8.43 3.36 -6.89
C LEU A 92 -9.49 3.05 -7.95
N ASP A 93 -9.15 3.02 -9.25
CA ASP A 93 -10.07 2.64 -10.31
C ASP A 93 -10.63 1.23 -10.15
N VAL A 94 -9.79 0.27 -9.77
CA VAL A 94 -10.24 -1.10 -9.50
C VAL A 94 -11.20 -1.12 -8.32
N SER A 95 -10.94 -0.31 -7.29
CA SER A 95 -11.80 -0.23 -6.10
C SER A 95 -13.19 0.29 -6.43
N ASP A 96 -13.31 1.23 -7.37
CA ASP A 96 -14.61 1.74 -7.85
C ASP A 96 -15.47 0.65 -8.52
N SER A 97 -14.84 -0.37 -9.10
CA SER A 97 -15.50 -1.45 -9.84
C SER A 97 -15.64 -2.76 -9.07
N THR A 98 -15.19 -2.80 -7.82
CA THR A 98 -15.15 -4.01 -6.98
C THR A 98 -15.88 -3.82 -5.66
N SER A 99 -15.83 -4.83 -4.77
CA SER A 99 -16.45 -4.76 -3.45
C SER A 99 -15.50 -4.23 -2.36
N VAL A 100 -14.41 -3.58 -2.73
CA VAL A 100 -13.52 -2.93 -1.76
C VAL A 100 -14.20 -1.69 -1.20
N ASP A 101 -14.30 -1.63 0.12
CA ASP A 101 -14.77 -0.45 0.86
C ASP A 101 -13.64 0.28 1.59
N THR A 102 -12.48 -0.37 1.74
CA THR A 102 -11.33 0.17 2.46
C THR A 102 -10.02 -0.39 1.92
N ILE A 103 -9.08 0.50 1.60
CA ILE A 103 -7.68 0.20 1.33
C ILE A 103 -6.86 0.72 2.51
N TYR A 104 -6.24 -0.16 3.26
CA TYR A 104 -5.37 0.19 4.39
C TYR A 104 -4.03 0.69 3.88
N TYR A 105 -3.75 1.96 4.06
CA TYR A 105 -2.55 2.62 3.56
C TYR A 105 -1.53 2.86 4.65
N LEU A 106 -0.33 2.31 4.48
CA LEU A 106 0.84 2.60 5.32
C LEU A 106 1.89 3.37 4.53
N ASN A 107 2.12 4.65 4.91
CA ASN A 107 3.23 5.42 4.36
C ASN A 107 4.54 4.95 4.99
N VAL A 108 5.38 4.29 4.18
CA VAL A 108 6.61 3.67 4.67
C VAL A 108 7.86 4.51 4.49
N LYS A 109 7.75 5.74 3.98
CA LYS A 109 8.91 6.58 3.64
C LYS A 109 9.89 6.75 4.79
N ASN A 110 9.38 7.02 6.00
CA ASN A 110 10.18 7.39 7.15
C ASN A 110 10.33 6.27 8.19
N ILE A 111 9.77 5.09 7.94
CA ILE A 111 9.83 3.96 8.88
C ILE A 111 10.76 2.84 8.41
N ARG A 112 11.16 2.87 7.12
CA ARG A 112 12.07 1.87 6.55
C ARG A 112 13.49 2.10 7.02
N ASP A 113 14.19 1.01 7.27
CA ASP A 113 15.64 0.97 7.38
C ASP A 113 16.34 1.44 6.09
N ARG A 114 17.61 1.77 6.22
CA ARG A 114 18.44 2.12 5.08
C ARG A 114 19.89 1.70 5.30
N TYR A 115 20.42 1.02 4.30
CA TYR A 115 21.80 0.60 4.21
C TYR A 115 22.45 1.24 3.00
N SER A 116 23.77 1.43 3.06
CA SER A 116 24.62 1.87 1.95
C SER A 116 25.93 1.07 1.93
N LEU A 117 26.74 1.28 0.91
CA LEU A 117 28.09 0.74 0.88
C LEU A 117 29.08 1.87 1.18
N ASP A 118 30.08 1.59 2.02
CA ASP A 118 31.22 2.49 2.23
C ASP A 118 32.18 2.46 1.02
N GLU A 119 33.25 3.27 1.08
CA GLU A 119 34.27 3.36 0.00
C GLU A 119 34.99 2.02 -0.25
N ASN A 120 34.95 1.09 0.68
CA ASN A 120 35.56 -0.23 0.59
C ASN A 120 34.55 -1.32 0.17
N GLY A 121 33.26 -0.96 -0.04
CA GLY A 121 32.20 -1.88 -0.39
C GLY A 121 31.61 -2.63 0.80
N ASN A 122 31.88 -2.20 2.05
CA ASN A 122 31.26 -2.80 3.22
C ASN A 122 29.87 -2.17 3.45
N ILE A 123 28.93 -3.00 3.92
CA ILE A 123 27.59 -2.54 4.27
C ILE A 123 27.64 -1.69 5.52
N THR A 124 27.05 -0.50 5.45
CA THR A 124 26.88 0.45 6.56
C THR A 124 25.40 0.74 6.78
N THR A 125 24.98 0.83 8.05
CA THR A 125 23.60 1.17 8.42
C THR A 125 23.46 2.68 8.52
N GLU A 126 22.60 3.26 7.70
CA GLU A 126 22.26 4.69 7.75
C GLU A 126 21.03 4.96 8.63
N VAL A 127 20.06 4.04 8.58
CA VAL A 127 18.84 4.08 9.40
C VAL A 127 18.60 2.69 9.94
N GLU A 128 18.63 2.59 11.27
CA GLU A 128 18.38 1.33 11.98
C GLU A 128 16.93 0.86 11.80
N THR A 129 16.75 -0.46 11.69
CA THR A 129 15.44 -1.10 11.68
C THR A 129 14.80 -0.96 13.07
N SER A 130 13.65 -0.29 13.17
CA SER A 130 12.90 -0.27 14.42
C SER A 130 12.31 -1.66 14.73
N LYS A 131 11.96 -1.90 15.99
CA LYS A 131 11.35 -3.16 16.41
C LYS A 131 10.02 -3.40 15.67
N GLU A 132 9.18 -2.38 15.61
CA GLU A 132 7.87 -2.43 14.97
C GLU A 132 7.98 -2.68 13.46
N TYR A 133 8.96 -2.05 12.81
CA TYR A 133 9.20 -2.28 11.38
C TYR A 133 9.75 -3.69 11.11
N ARG A 134 10.59 -4.24 12.00
CA ARG A 134 11.06 -5.63 11.91
C ARG A 134 9.90 -6.62 12.04
N GLU A 135 9.01 -6.42 13.02
CA GLU A 135 7.80 -7.24 13.17
C GLU A 135 6.91 -7.19 11.92
N LEU A 136 6.83 -6.04 11.25
CA LEU A 136 6.14 -5.90 9.96
C LEU A 136 6.84 -6.70 8.86
N LEU A 137 8.17 -6.64 8.76
CA LEU A 137 8.92 -7.44 7.78
C LEU A 137 8.73 -8.94 8.01
N ASP A 138 8.71 -9.39 9.27
CA ASP A 138 8.51 -10.80 9.63
C ASP A 138 7.16 -11.34 9.15
N VAL A 139 6.07 -10.59 9.32
CA VAL A 139 4.73 -11.04 8.84
C VAL A 139 4.57 -10.94 7.32
N LEU A 140 5.39 -10.14 6.66
CA LEU A 140 5.41 -9.96 5.20
C LEU A 140 6.46 -10.85 4.51
N ASP A 141 7.28 -11.60 5.23
CA ASP A 141 8.47 -12.31 4.70
C ASP A 141 8.21 -13.07 3.39
N SER A 142 7.06 -13.75 3.31
CA SER A 142 6.69 -14.55 2.12
C SER A 142 6.48 -13.74 0.83
N VAL A 143 6.34 -12.42 0.93
CA VAL A 143 6.04 -11.51 -0.19
C VAL A 143 7.09 -10.41 -0.36
N LEU A 144 8.16 -10.46 0.41
CA LEU A 144 9.27 -9.52 0.32
C LEU A 144 10.45 -10.11 -0.44
N ASP A 145 11.14 -9.25 -1.18
CA ASP A 145 12.41 -9.57 -1.84
C ASP A 145 13.60 -9.31 -0.91
N ASP A 146 14.75 -9.90 -1.25
CA ASP A 146 16.01 -9.64 -0.56
C ASP A 146 16.44 -8.17 -0.74
N TYR A 147 17.02 -7.58 0.32
CA TYR A 147 17.57 -6.25 0.25
C TYR A 147 18.91 -6.27 -0.49
N ILE A 148 18.89 -5.77 -1.71
CA ILE A 148 20.06 -5.71 -2.57
C ILE A 148 20.54 -4.27 -2.72
N LEU A 149 21.84 -4.06 -2.51
CA LEU A 149 22.57 -2.85 -2.85
C LEU A 149 23.35 -3.08 -4.17
N LYS A 150 23.71 -2.01 -4.85
CA LYS A 150 24.60 -2.07 -6.02
C LYS A 150 25.95 -1.48 -5.65
N ASP A 151 27.04 -2.18 -5.98
CA ASP A 151 28.38 -1.63 -5.88
C ASP A 151 28.69 -0.64 -7.04
N SER A 152 29.86 -0.03 -7.03
CA SER A 152 30.29 0.91 -8.07
C SER A 152 30.42 0.29 -9.47
N ASN A 153 30.47 -1.03 -9.58
CA ASN A 153 30.55 -1.78 -10.82
C ASN A 153 29.16 -2.31 -11.27
N GLY A 154 28.09 -2.03 -10.46
CA GLY A 154 26.74 -2.49 -10.73
C GLY A 154 26.46 -3.92 -10.25
N ASN A 155 27.37 -4.56 -9.51
CA ASN A 155 27.14 -5.89 -8.96
C ASN A 155 26.20 -5.85 -7.76
N ASP A 156 25.41 -6.92 -7.60
CA ASP A 156 24.49 -7.10 -6.50
C ASP A 156 25.22 -7.49 -5.21
N ILE A 157 24.95 -6.73 -4.15
CA ILE A 157 25.44 -6.99 -2.80
C ILE A 157 24.22 -7.20 -1.91
N SER A 158 24.01 -8.42 -1.42
CA SER A 158 22.93 -8.71 -0.49
C SER A 158 23.23 -8.15 0.90
N VAL A 159 22.26 -7.46 1.47
CA VAL A 159 22.33 -6.99 2.88
C VAL A 159 22.14 -8.15 3.85
N GLY A 160 21.53 -9.26 3.40
CA GLY A 160 21.23 -10.43 4.23
C GLY A 160 19.89 -10.33 4.95
N GLU A 161 19.08 -9.33 4.63
CA GLU A 161 17.75 -9.08 5.17
C GLU A 161 16.73 -8.92 4.03
N LYS A 162 15.45 -8.99 4.36
CA LYS A 162 14.36 -8.67 3.44
C LYS A 162 14.08 -7.17 3.43
N ARG A 163 13.52 -6.68 2.30
CA ARG A 163 13.13 -5.28 2.18
C ARG A 163 11.71 -5.13 1.66
N LEU A 164 10.97 -4.24 2.29
CA LEU A 164 9.70 -3.76 1.75
C LEU A 164 9.98 -2.72 0.65
N TYR A 165 10.08 -3.21 -0.60
CA TYR A 165 10.12 -2.33 -1.78
C TYR A 165 8.73 -1.78 -2.06
N VAL A 166 8.65 -0.56 -2.60
CA VAL A 166 7.39 0.09 -2.90
C VAL A 166 7.29 0.49 -4.37
N PRO A 167 6.08 0.55 -4.91
CA PRO A 167 4.79 0.19 -4.30
C PRO A 167 4.66 -1.31 -4.03
N LEU A 168 3.98 -1.68 -2.95
CA LEU A 168 3.56 -3.06 -2.68
C LEU A 168 2.07 -3.04 -2.30
N VAL A 169 1.27 -3.88 -2.96
CA VAL A 169 -0.12 -4.14 -2.59
C VAL A 169 -0.24 -5.58 -2.12
N VAL A 170 -0.84 -5.78 -0.94
CA VAL A 170 -1.01 -7.10 -0.32
C VAL A 170 -2.51 -7.37 -0.13
N PHE A 171 -2.93 -8.58 -0.48
CA PHE A 171 -4.30 -9.04 -0.39
C PHE A 171 -4.41 -10.10 0.70
N VAL A 172 -5.22 -9.81 1.72
CA VAL A 172 -5.36 -10.65 2.92
C VAL A 172 -6.78 -11.20 2.99
N LYS A 173 -6.91 -12.49 3.29
CA LYS A 173 -8.19 -13.16 3.54
C LYS A 173 -8.10 -14.02 4.78
N ASN A 174 -8.93 -13.71 5.80
CA ASN A 174 -9.03 -14.48 7.05
C ASN A 174 -7.65 -14.72 7.70
N GLY A 175 -6.85 -13.65 7.85
CA GLY A 175 -5.54 -13.72 8.47
C GLY A 175 -4.46 -14.43 7.65
N LYS A 176 -4.61 -14.48 6.34
CA LYS A 176 -3.62 -15.07 5.42
C LYS A 176 -3.40 -14.17 4.22
N ILE A 177 -2.15 -13.93 3.86
CA ILE A 177 -1.80 -13.33 2.59
C ILE A 177 -2.15 -14.33 1.48
N VAL A 178 -3.05 -13.96 0.59
CA VAL A 178 -3.50 -14.79 -0.54
C VAL A 178 -3.00 -14.27 -1.88
N GLY A 179 -2.43 -13.07 -1.91
CA GLY A 179 -1.79 -12.47 -3.06
C GLY A 179 -1.02 -11.21 -2.69
N SER A 180 -0.11 -10.84 -3.57
CA SER A 180 0.62 -9.57 -3.49
C SER A 180 1.06 -9.14 -4.88
N HIS A 181 1.31 -7.83 -5.04
CA HIS A 181 1.91 -7.29 -6.24
C HIS A 181 2.87 -6.16 -5.89
N ALA A 182 4.13 -6.31 -6.27
CA ALA A 182 5.18 -5.33 -6.04
C ALA A 182 5.53 -4.59 -7.34
N GLY A 183 5.74 -3.28 -7.27
CA GLY A 183 6.04 -2.46 -8.43
C GLY A 183 4.81 -2.17 -9.31
N THR A 184 5.10 -1.91 -10.58
CA THR A 184 4.14 -1.84 -11.69
C THR A 184 4.13 -3.17 -12.45
N VAL A 185 3.78 -3.19 -13.74
CA VAL A 185 3.91 -4.40 -14.55
C VAL A 185 5.36 -4.61 -15.02
N SER A 186 5.72 -5.84 -15.39
CA SER A 186 7.10 -6.23 -15.69
C SER A 186 7.68 -5.55 -16.94
N THR A 187 6.83 -5.13 -17.85
CA THR A 187 7.20 -4.42 -19.11
C THR A 187 7.46 -2.93 -18.89
N HIS A 188 6.95 -2.37 -17.77
CA HIS A 188 7.06 -0.95 -17.49
C HIS A 188 8.47 -0.56 -17.07
N ILE A 189 9.04 0.43 -17.75
CA ILE A 189 10.40 0.93 -17.48
C ILE A 189 10.32 2.20 -16.62
N ASP A 190 9.67 3.26 -17.12
CA ASP A 190 9.53 4.55 -16.45
C ASP A 190 8.36 5.37 -17.04
N GLY A 191 8.03 6.49 -16.40
CA GLY A 191 6.96 7.40 -16.82
C GLY A 191 5.56 6.91 -16.47
N ASN A 192 4.60 7.28 -17.31
CA ASN A 192 3.20 6.83 -17.20
C ASN A 192 3.05 5.42 -17.76
N LEU A 193 2.17 4.62 -17.17
CA LEU A 193 1.75 3.35 -17.77
C LEU A 193 1.11 3.61 -19.14
N SER A 194 1.40 2.74 -20.12
CA SER A 194 0.60 2.64 -21.34
C SER A 194 -0.81 2.11 -21.02
N GLU A 195 -1.73 2.17 -21.98
CA GLU A 195 -3.07 1.60 -21.79
C GLU A 195 -3.01 0.11 -21.53
N GLU A 196 -2.16 -0.63 -22.24
CA GLU A 196 -1.99 -2.08 -22.07
C GLU A 196 -1.39 -2.41 -20.69
N GLU A 197 -0.38 -1.65 -20.23
CA GLU A 197 0.23 -1.83 -18.92
C GLU A 197 -0.76 -1.49 -17.80
N ARG A 198 -1.60 -0.47 -18.00
CA ARG A 198 -2.64 -0.09 -17.06
C ARG A 198 -3.71 -1.20 -16.96
N GLU A 199 -4.14 -1.76 -18.09
CA GLU A 199 -5.11 -2.86 -18.12
C GLU A 199 -4.55 -4.13 -17.46
N GLU A 200 -3.28 -4.49 -17.73
CA GLU A 200 -2.60 -5.61 -17.07
C GLU A 200 -2.59 -5.42 -15.55
N LEU A 201 -2.21 -4.25 -15.06
CA LEU A 201 -2.16 -3.97 -13.62
C LEU A 201 -3.57 -3.96 -13.00
N TYR A 202 -4.55 -3.43 -13.71
CA TYR A 202 -5.96 -3.44 -13.33
C TYR A 202 -6.48 -4.88 -13.15
N ASP A 203 -6.21 -5.75 -14.11
CA ASP A 203 -6.63 -7.15 -14.06
C ASP A 203 -5.97 -7.92 -12.91
N ILE A 204 -4.67 -7.65 -12.63
CA ILE A 204 -3.96 -8.22 -11.48
C ILE A 204 -4.68 -7.83 -10.18
N TYR A 205 -4.97 -6.56 -9.98
CA TYR A 205 -5.62 -6.10 -8.75
C TYR A 205 -7.06 -6.59 -8.65
N LYS A 206 -7.83 -6.50 -9.73
CA LYS A 206 -9.22 -6.96 -9.77
C LYS A 206 -9.32 -8.44 -9.41
N LYS A 207 -8.48 -9.29 -10.00
CA LYS A 207 -8.46 -10.73 -9.71
C LYS A 207 -8.20 -10.99 -8.23
N ASN A 208 -7.19 -10.36 -7.64
CA ASN A 208 -6.84 -10.57 -6.24
C ASN A 208 -7.94 -10.05 -5.29
N ILE A 209 -8.56 -8.91 -5.60
CA ILE A 209 -9.67 -8.35 -4.82
C ILE A 209 -10.88 -9.27 -4.91
N ASP A 210 -11.25 -9.72 -6.09
CA ASP A 210 -12.35 -10.68 -6.26
C ASP A 210 -12.10 -11.97 -5.44
N ASP A 211 -10.84 -12.46 -5.40
CA ASP A 211 -10.49 -13.68 -4.67
C ASP A 211 -10.62 -13.53 -3.14
N ILE A 212 -10.33 -12.35 -2.58
CA ILE A 212 -10.52 -12.13 -1.13
C ILE A 212 -11.98 -11.97 -0.74
N TYR A 213 -12.84 -11.43 -1.63
CA TYR A 213 -14.26 -11.20 -1.33
C TYR A 213 -15.19 -12.30 -1.87
N LYS A 214 -14.73 -13.21 -2.77
CA LYS A 214 -15.50 -14.38 -3.19
C LYS A 214 -15.92 -15.25 -2.00
N GLY A 215 -17.23 -15.49 -1.92
CA GLY A 215 -17.85 -16.30 -0.86
C GLY A 215 -18.49 -15.47 0.25
N ASN A 216 -18.38 -14.13 0.22
CA ASN A 216 -19.13 -13.27 1.14
C ASN A 216 -20.51 -12.87 0.56
N TYR A 217 -20.78 -13.19 -0.70
CA TYR A 217 -22.09 -13.07 -1.31
C TYR A 217 -22.71 -14.45 -1.39
N CYS A 218 -23.78 -14.69 -0.66
CA CYS A 218 -24.74 -15.72 -1.03
C CYS A 218 -25.29 -15.32 -2.40
N ASP A 219 -24.98 -16.11 -3.44
CA ASP A 219 -25.68 -16.02 -4.71
C ASP A 219 -27.15 -16.14 -4.42
N LYS A 220 -27.94 -15.09 -4.67
CA LYS A 220 -29.38 -15.05 -4.46
C LYS A 220 -30.15 -16.04 -5.33
N GLU A 221 -29.46 -16.88 -6.09
CA GLU A 221 -30.03 -17.90 -6.97
C GLU A 221 -29.77 -19.35 -6.54
N SER A 222 -29.03 -19.59 -5.43
CA SER A 222 -28.97 -20.93 -4.83
C SER A 222 -29.51 -20.86 -3.40
N GLU A 223 -30.61 -21.51 -3.16
CA GLU A 223 -31.32 -21.62 -1.88
C GLU A 223 -30.35 -21.83 -0.69
N CYS A 224 -30.38 -20.88 0.27
CA CYS A 224 -29.90 -21.13 1.61
C CYS A 224 -30.84 -22.02 2.39
#